data_0d29251d087da49a26aa738abb49c56b
#
_entry.id   0d29251d087da49a26aa738abb49c56b
#
_cell.length_a   1.000
_cell.length_b   1.000
_cell.length_c   1.000
_cell.angle_alpha   90.00
_cell.angle_beta   90.00
_cell.angle_gamma   90.00
#
_symmetry.space_group_name_H-M   'P 1'
#
loop_
_entity.id
_entity.type
_entity.pdbx_description
1 polymer ?
#
loop_
_entity_poly.entity_id
_entity_poly.type
_entity_poly.pdbx_seq_one_letter_code
_entity_poly.pdbx_strand_id
1 'polypeptide(L)'
;MIYQTVDDVSFKMKKRSDFSFLHKYGKVFKVFDDQDSGNICFGVSDGKRKLFIKFAGAMTAEYDGAPEDAVQRLRSVVPLYREIQSDYLIRLLGTDQICGGFAMIFEWAEGKCMARMYPEEHRSIMALPVDRKMAVFSDVTRFLHDVNRQGYIAIDFYDGSIMYDDQTGKTTICDIDFFRKKPCVNDMGRMWGSERFLSPEEYTRGAVLDEVTNVFTLGKTGFALFADSDENDGTFPLDRHFYEVLKKAVSADRNERYASIKEFAYSWDNTIL
;
A
#
# COMPACT_ATOMS: atom_id res chain seq x y z
N MET A 1 9.44 -26.23 3.83
CA MET A 1 9.23 -25.37 2.66
C MET A 1 9.27 -26.23 1.41
N ILE A 2 8.32 -26.07 0.49
CA ILE A 2 8.26 -26.77 -0.79
C ILE A 2 8.15 -25.76 -1.92
N TYR A 3 8.49 -26.16 -3.15
CA TYR A 3 8.16 -25.41 -4.35
C TYR A 3 6.91 -26.02 -4.98
N GLN A 4 5.99 -25.16 -5.41
CA GLN A 4 4.81 -25.50 -6.17
C GLN A 4 4.82 -24.71 -7.47
N THR A 5 4.27 -25.28 -8.55
CA THR A 5 4.19 -24.63 -9.87
C THR A 5 2.73 -24.57 -10.32
N VAL A 6 2.31 -23.43 -10.83
CA VAL A 6 1.04 -23.22 -11.54
C VAL A 6 1.35 -22.49 -12.84
N ASP A 7 0.93 -23.02 -13.98
CA ASP A 7 1.12 -22.44 -15.32
C ASP A 7 2.58 -21.97 -15.59
N ASP A 8 3.56 -22.80 -15.31
CA ASP A 8 4.99 -22.52 -15.50
C ASP A 8 5.61 -21.52 -14.48
N VAL A 9 4.84 -20.97 -13.54
CA VAL A 9 5.36 -20.10 -12.47
C VAL A 9 5.56 -20.91 -11.20
N SER A 10 6.81 -20.97 -10.71
CA SER A 10 7.18 -21.65 -9.47
C SER A 10 7.25 -20.67 -8.30
N PHE A 11 6.77 -21.08 -7.11
CA PHE A 11 6.72 -20.28 -5.91
C PHE A 11 6.84 -21.16 -4.66
N LYS A 12 7.10 -20.53 -3.51
CA LYS A 12 7.33 -21.21 -2.22
C LYS A 12 6.04 -21.34 -1.43
N MET A 13 5.88 -22.51 -0.77
CA MET A 13 4.75 -22.81 0.12
C MET A 13 5.22 -23.65 1.30
N LYS A 14 4.51 -23.63 2.44
CA LYS A 14 4.70 -24.61 3.51
C LYS A 14 4.11 -25.97 3.15
N LYS A 15 2.95 -25.96 2.47
CA LYS A 15 2.23 -27.16 2.05
C LYS A 15 1.59 -26.95 0.67
N ARG A 16 1.48 -28.01 -0.13
CA ARG A 16 0.77 -27.98 -1.41
C ARG A 16 -0.69 -27.58 -1.21
N SER A 17 -1.19 -26.74 -2.09
CA SER A 17 -2.58 -26.30 -2.14
C SER A 17 -3.11 -26.38 -3.56
N ASP A 18 -4.42 -26.60 -3.69
CA ASP A 18 -5.09 -26.59 -4.99
C ASP A 18 -5.41 -25.16 -5.42
N PHE A 19 -4.80 -24.72 -6.50
CA PHE A 19 -5.03 -23.43 -7.13
C PHE A 19 -5.74 -23.53 -8.49
N SER A 20 -6.36 -24.70 -8.80
CA SER A 20 -7.07 -24.93 -10.06
C SER A 20 -8.20 -23.91 -10.31
N PHE A 21 -8.75 -23.31 -9.26
CA PHE A 21 -9.76 -22.24 -9.36
C PHE A 21 -9.27 -21.02 -10.15
N LEU A 22 -7.94 -20.80 -10.23
CA LEU A 22 -7.36 -19.68 -10.99
C LEU A 22 -7.63 -19.79 -12.48
N HIS A 23 -7.75 -21.02 -13.01
CA HIS A 23 -7.95 -21.25 -14.45
C HIS A 23 -9.24 -20.64 -15.00
N LYS A 24 -10.27 -20.40 -14.14
CA LYS A 24 -11.47 -19.68 -14.57
C LYS A 24 -11.24 -18.19 -14.86
N TYR A 25 -10.12 -17.65 -14.38
CA TYR A 25 -9.71 -16.26 -14.59
C TYR A 25 -8.64 -16.12 -15.69
N GLY A 26 -7.94 -17.22 -16.02
CA GLY A 26 -6.91 -17.28 -17.05
C GLY A 26 -5.66 -18.04 -16.62
N LYS A 27 -4.52 -17.74 -17.26
CA LYS A 27 -3.22 -18.33 -17.00
C LYS A 27 -2.46 -17.47 -16.00
N VAL A 28 -1.85 -18.10 -14.99
CA VAL A 28 -0.97 -17.41 -14.02
C VAL A 28 0.33 -17.01 -14.73
N PHE A 29 0.73 -15.75 -14.59
CA PHE A 29 1.98 -15.22 -15.15
C PHE A 29 2.92 -14.65 -14.08
N LYS A 30 2.43 -14.37 -12.85
CA LYS A 30 3.22 -13.88 -11.72
C LYS A 30 2.62 -14.39 -10.40
N VAL A 31 3.47 -14.70 -9.43
CA VAL A 31 3.07 -15.05 -8.06
C VAL A 31 3.88 -14.19 -7.09
N PHE A 32 3.23 -13.74 -6.01
CA PHE A 32 3.82 -13.03 -4.88
C PHE A 32 3.67 -13.92 -3.66
N ASP A 33 4.74 -14.58 -3.26
CA ASP A 33 4.77 -15.64 -2.25
C ASP A 33 5.49 -15.26 -0.94
N ASP A 34 6.00 -14.03 -0.85
CA ASP A 34 6.75 -13.46 0.29
C ASP A 34 5.87 -12.62 1.23
N GLN A 35 4.56 -12.89 1.24
CA GLN A 35 3.62 -12.19 2.12
C GLN A 35 3.54 -12.89 3.48
N ASP A 36 3.74 -12.12 4.55
CA ASP A 36 3.61 -12.57 5.96
C ASP A 36 2.18 -12.50 6.50
N SER A 37 1.24 -11.95 5.69
CA SER A 37 -0.18 -11.81 6.05
C SER A 37 -0.99 -13.10 5.96
N GLY A 38 -0.42 -14.19 5.44
CA GLY A 38 -1.13 -15.45 5.15
C GLY A 38 -1.90 -15.45 3.82
N ASN A 39 -1.78 -14.37 3.06
CA ASN A 39 -2.28 -14.30 1.69
C ASN A 39 -1.20 -14.76 0.70
N ILE A 40 -1.62 -15.30 -0.44
CA ILE A 40 -0.79 -15.46 -1.62
C ILE A 40 -1.45 -14.72 -2.77
N CYS A 41 -0.67 -14.01 -3.57
CA CYS A 41 -1.23 -13.20 -4.64
C CYS A 41 -0.75 -13.66 -6.01
N PHE A 42 -1.65 -13.57 -7.00
CA PHE A 42 -1.44 -14.06 -8.35
C PHE A 42 -1.73 -12.97 -9.38
N GLY A 43 -0.83 -12.79 -10.34
CA GLY A 43 -1.12 -12.14 -11.60
C GLY A 43 -1.67 -13.18 -12.57
N VAL A 44 -2.89 -12.98 -13.08
CA VAL A 44 -3.57 -13.92 -13.98
C VAL A 44 -4.02 -13.20 -15.24
N SER A 45 -3.89 -13.82 -16.41
CA SER A 45 -4.31 -13.25 -17.69
C SER A 45 -5.10 -14.24 -18.54
N ASP A 46 -6.21 -13.77 -19.12
CA ASP A 46 -6.97 -14.51 -20.13
C ASP A 46 -6.54 -14.17 -21.58
N GLY A 47 -5.43 -13.39 -21.72
CA GLY A 47 -4.92 -12.92 -23.02
C GLY A 47 -5.52 -11.58 -23.47
N LYS A 48 -6.62 -11.11 -22.86
CA LYS A 48 -7.28 -9.83 -23.16
C LYS A 48 -7.12 -8.84 -22.00
N ARG A 49 -7.20 -9.34 -20.77
CA ARG A 49 -7.07 -8.56 -19.53
C ARG A 49 -6.18 -9.28 -18.53
N LYS A 50 -5.58 -8.52 -17.67
CA LYS A 50 -4.84 -9.00 -16.49
C LYS A 50 -5.65 -8.74 -15.23
N LEU A 51 -5.52 -9.63 -14.27
CA LEU A 51 -6.15 -9.55 -12.95
C LEU A 51 -5.11 -9.76 -11.87
N PHE A 52 -5.29 -9.09 -10.73
CA PHE A 52 -4.58 -9.40 -9.50
C PHE A 52 -5.55 -10.13 -8.56
N ILE A 53 -5.18 -11.33 -8.13
CA ILE A 53 -6.00 -12.17 -7.26
C ILE A 53 -5.27 -12.36 -5.94
N LYS A 54 -5.83 -11.83 -4.84
CA LYS A 54 -5.36 -12.00 -3.47
C LYS A 54 -6.16 -13.14 -2.84
N PHE A 55 -5.49 -14.22 -2.44
CA PHE A 55 -6.12 -15.44 -1.93
C PHE A 55 -5.62 -15.75 -0.52
N ALA A 56 -6.55 -16.07 0.38
CA ALA A 56 -6.30 -16.63 1.72
C ALA A 56 -6.90 -18.04 1.84
N GLY A 57 -6.27 -18.90 2.63
CA GLY A 57 -6.72 -20.29 2.87
C GLY A 57 -5.65 -21.33 2.56
N ALA A 58 -4.46 -20.90 2.12
CA ALA A 58 -3.32 -21.79 1.90
C ALA A 58 -2.24 -21.59 2.99
N MET A 59 -1.44 -22.60 3.24
CA MET A 59 -0.26 -22.52 4.12
C MET A 59 0.90 -21.88 3.37
N THR A 60 0.93 -20.55 3.37
CA THR A 60 1.96 -19.75 2.68
C THR A 60 3.32 -19.83 3.35
N ALA A 61 4.39 -19.42 2.66
CA ALA A 61 5.76 -19.61 3.09
C ALA A 61 6.07 -18.86 4.39
N GLU A 62 5.69 -17.58 4.48
CA GLU A 62 6.15 -16.66 5.53
C GLU A 62 5.13 -16.46 6.68
N TYR A 63 3.94 -17.06 6.60
CA TYR A 63 2.89 -16.88 7.62
C TYR A 63 2.81 -18.07 8.57
N ASP A 64 2.94 -17.83 9.89
CA ASP A 64 2.90 -18.85 10.94
C ASP A 64 1.51 -19.03 11.59
N GLY A 65 0.54 -18.17 11.24
CA GLY A 65 -0.83 -18.27 11.76
C GLY A 65 -1.67 -19.33 11.03
N ALA A 66 -2.90 -19.49 11.49
CA ALA A 66 -3.85 -20.40 10.86
C ALA A 66 -4.40 -19.82 9.54
N PRO A 67 -4.50 -20.62 8.45
CA PRO A 67 -5.08 -20.17 7.19
C PRO A 67 -6.52 -19.62 7.35
N GLU A 68 -7.29 -20.15 8.27
CA GLU A 68 -8.65 -19.69 8.59
C GLU A 68 -8.67 -18.25 9.09
N ASP A 69 -7.67 -17.84 9.89
CA ASP A 69 -7.55 -16.46 10.37
C ASP A 69 -7.23 -15.51 9.22
N ALA A 70 -6.37 -15.92 8.29
CA ALA A 70 -6.11 -15.15 7.06
C ALA A 70 -7.36 -15.00 6.19
N VAL A 71 -8.19 -16.05 6.07
CA VAL A 71 -9.48 -16.01 5.37
C VAL A 71 -10.44 -15.02 6.02
N GLN A 72 -10.54 -15.02 7.34
CA GLN A 72 -11.41 -14.11 8.08
C GLN A 72 -10.95 -12.65 7.90
N ARG A 73 -9.65 -12.39 8.02
CA ARG A 73 -9.08 -11.06 7.77
C ARG A 73 -9.37 -10.58 6.34
N LEU A 74 -9.06 -11.41 5.33
CA LEU A 74 -9.28 -11.03 3.94
C LEU A 74 -10.75 -10.75 3.62
N ARG A 75 -11.69 -11.47 4.25
CA ARG A 75 -13.13 -11.18 4.14
C ARG A 75 -13.52 -9.87 4.81
N SER A 76 -12.93 -9.57 5.95
CA SER A 76 -13.28 -8.39 6.74
C SER A 76 -12.90 -7.08 6.06
N VAL A 77 -11.95 -7.10 5.10
CA VAL A 77 -11.49 -5.91 4.39
C VAL A 77 -12.28 -5.61 3.11
N VAL A 78 -13.12 -6.53 2.64
CA VAL A 78 -13.95 -6.30 1.44
C VAL A 78 -14.77 -5.00 1.51
N PRO A 79 -15.41 -4.65 2.65
CA PRO A 79 -16.13 -3.38 2.77
C PRO A 79 -15.25 -2.16 2.52
N LEU A 80 -13.98 -2.16 2.94
CA LEU A 80 -13.06 -1.03 2.72
C LEU A 80 -12.92 -0.70 1.24
N TYR A 81 -12.65 -1.71 0.40
CA TYR A 81 -12.52 -1.56 -1.04
C TYR A 81 -13.82 -1.19 -1.76
N ARG A 82 -14.98 -1.35 -1.13
CA ARG A 82 -16.29 -0.98 -1.67
C ARG A 82 -16.76 0.38 -1.20
N GLU A 83 -16.39 0.76 0.02
CA GLU A 83 -16.82 2.02 0.65
C GLU A 83 -15.89 3.18 0.29
N ILE A 84 -14.57 2.95 0.25
CA ILE A 84 -13.60 4.00 -0.10
C ILE A 84 -13.65 4.25 -1.61
N GLN A 85 -14.06 5.47 -1.97
CA GLN A 85 -14.16 5.92 -3.36
C GLN A 85 -12.95 6.82 -3.69
N SER A 86 -12.10 6.39 -4.61
CA SER A 86 -11.00 7.19 -5.15
C SER A 86 -10.56 6.64 -6.50
N ASP A 87 -10.25 7.53 -7.43
CA ASP A 87 -9.73 7.17 -8.76
C ASP A 87 -8.33 6.58 -8.69
N TYR A 88 -7.64 6.78 -7.56
CA TYR A 88 -6.30 6.24 -7.31
C TYR A 88 -6.32 4.83 -6.73
N LEU A 89 -7.45 4.40 -6.13
CA LEU A 89 -7.53 3.07 -5.50
C LEU A 89 -7.64 1.97 -6.55
N ILE A 90 -6.87 0.90 -6.38
CA ILE A 90 -7.03 -0.32 -7.18
C ILE A 90 -8.47 -0.82 -7.10
N ARG A 91 -9.08 -1.10 -8.25
CA ARG A 91 -10.49 -1.47 -8.31
C ARG A 91 -10.71 -2.93 -7.95
N LEU A 92 -11.51 -3.18 -6.91
CA LEU A 92 -12.02 -4.51 -6.59
C LEU A 92 -13.14 -4.87 -7.59
N LEU A 93 -12.94 -5.92 -8.37
CA LEU A 93 -13.91 -6.43 -9.37
C LEU A 93 -14.90 -7.41 -8.76
N GLY A 94 -14.48 -8.15 -7.74
CA GLY A 94 -15.33 -9.15 -7.11
C GLY A 94 -14.60 -9.97 -6.06
N THR A 95 -15.34 -10.91 -5.50
CA THR A 95 -14.83 -11.89 -4.53
C THR A 95 -15.28 -13.28 -4.92
N ASP A 96 -14.53 -14.28 -4.47
CA ASP A 96 -14.85 -15.67 -4.75
C ASP A 96 -14.67 -16.54 -3.52
N GLN A 97 -15.64 -17.42 -3.29
CA GLN A 97 -15.60 -18.41 -2.23
C GLN A 97 -14.99 -19.70 -2.78
N ILE A 98 -13.77 -19.99 -2.37
CA ILE A 98 -13.06 -21.22 -2.75
C ILE A 98 -13.19 -22.22 -1.60
N CYS A 99 -13.22 -23.53 -1.91
CA CYS A 99 -13.24 -24.55 -0.87
C CYS A 99 -12.04 -24.38 0.07
N GLY A 100 -12.31 -24.11 1.36
CA GLY A 100 -11.29 -23.85 2.37
C GLY A 100 -10.61 -22.47 2.29
N GLY A 101 -11.02 -21.58 1.37
CA GLY A 101 -10.38 -20.28 1.17
C GLY A 101 -11.30 -19.19 0.66
N PHE A 102 -10.72 -18.02 0.46
CA PHE A 102 -11.41 -16.83 -0.03
C PHE A 102 -10.47 -16.03 -0.94
N ALA A 103 -11.00 -15.51 -2.04
CA ALA A 103 -10.26 -14.68 -2.99
C ALA A 103 -10.91 -13.32 -3.19
N MET A 104 -10.09 -12.28 -3.29
CA MET A 104 -10.46 -10.97 -3.81
C MET A 104 -9.83 -10.79 -5.19
N ILE A 105 -10.63 -10.35 -6.15
CA ILE A 105 -10.23 -10.20 -7.55
C ILE A 105 -10.20 -8.72 -7.88
N PHE A 106 -9.03 -8.22 -8.26
CA PHE A 106 -8.80 -6.83 -8.61
C PHE A 106 -8.42 -6.67 -10.08
N GLU A 107 -8.56 -5.47 -10.60
CA GLU A 107 -7.83 -5.08 -11.80
C GLU A 107 -6.33 -5.26 -11.58
N TRP A 108 -5.59 -5.52 -12.63
CA TRP A 108 -4.14 -5.47 -12.59
C TRP A 108 -3.68 -4.03 -12.61
N ALA A 109 -2.89 -3.61 -11.63
CA ALA A 109 -2.20 -2.33 -11.67
C ALA A 109 -0.96 -2.47 -12.56
N GLU A 110 -0.95 -1.78 -13.68
CA GLU A 110 0.24 -1.68 -14.53
C GLU A 110 1.27 -0.74 -13.89
N GLY A 111 2.50 -0.82 -14.35
CA GLY A 111 3.59 0.01 -13.86
C GLY A 111 4.48 -0.71 -12.84
N LYS A 112 5.15 0.08 -12.00
CA LYS A 112 6.20 -0.36 -11.09
C LYS A 112 5.87 0.01 -9.65
N CYS A 113 6.19 -0.89 -8.72
CA CYS A 113 6.05 -0.65 -7.30
C CYS A 113 7.20 0.23 -6.78
N MET A 114 6.87 1.18 -5.90
CA MET A 114 7.85 2.07 -5.30
C MET A 114 8.70 1.36 -4.21
N ALA A 115 8.29 0.19 -3.73
CA ALA A 115 8.93 -0.51 -2.63
C ALA A 115 10.36 -0.99 -2.93
N ARG A 116 11.23 -0.85 -1.94
CA ARG A 116 12.63 -1.33 -2.01
C ARG A 116 12.75 -2.86 -2.13
N MET A 117 11.74 -3.62 -1.73
CA MET A 117 11.70 -5.07 -1.90
C MET A 117 11.68 -5.50 -3.38
N TYR A 118 11.34 -4.58 -4.30
CA TYR A 118 11.43 -4.77 -5.75
C TYR A 118 12.54 -3.87 -6.34
N PRO A 119 13.83 -4.25 -6.22
CA PRO A 119 14.94 -3.32 -6.43
C PRO A 119 15.05 -2.74 -7.85
N GLU A 120 14.60 -3.45 -8.88
CA GLU A 120 14.60 -2.95 -10.26
C GLU A 120 13.48 -1.94 -10.50
N GLU A 121 12.30 -2.23 -9.98
CA GLU A 121 11.13 -1.35 -10.03
C GLU A 121 11.42 -0.07 -9.23
N HIS A 122 11.92 -0.22 -7.99
CA HIS A 122 12.33 0.88 -7.13
C HIS A 122 13.35 1.80 -7.80
N ARG A 123 14.44 1.26 -8.37
CA ARG A 123 15.43 2.06 -9.11
C ARG A 123 14.81 2.83 -10.25
N SER A 124 13.85 2.26 -10.95
CA SER A 124 13.14 2.95 -12.03
C SER A 124 12.31 4.12 -11.53
N ILE A 125 11.63 3.97 -10.38
CA ILE A 125 10.88 5.06 -9.72
C ILE A 125 11.85 6.15 -9.25
N MET A 126 12.98 5.76 -8.64
CA MET A 126 13.98 6.73 -8.17
C MET A 126 14.63 7.53 -9.34
N ALA A 127 14.71 6.94 -10.52
CA ALA A 127 15.23 7.58 -11.72
C ALA A 127 14.22 8.49 -12.46
N LEU A 128 12.97 8.55 -12.03
CA LEU A 128 11.96 9.42 -12.66
C LEU A 128 12.36 10.88 -12.56
N PRO A 129 12.05 11.68 -13.60
CA PRO A 129 12.15 13.14 -13.54
C PRO A 129 11.36 13.72 -12.37
N VAL A 130 11.82 14.86 -11.86
CA VAL A 130 11.22 15.51 -10.67
C VAL A 130 9.74 15.82 -10.87
N ASP A 131 9.35 16.30 -12.06
CA ASP A 131 7.95 16.60 -12.40
C ASP A 131 7.05 15.36 -12.31
N ARG A 132 7.55 14.18 -12.71
CA ARG A 132 6.82 12.92 -12.57
C ARG A 132 6.70 12.51 -11.09
N LYS A 133 7.75 12.65 -10.31
CA LYS A 133 7.69 12.42 -8.86
C LYS A 133 6.72 13.36 -8.17
N MET A 134 6.70 14.63 -8.57
CA MET A 134 5.74 15.63 -8.05
C MET A 134 4.30 15.21 -8.37
N ALA A 135 4.03 14.70 -9.58
CA ALA A 135 2.70 14.18 -9.93
C ALA A 135 2.31 12.98 -9.06
N VAL A 136 3.19 11.98 -8.90
CA VAL A 136 2.94 10.83 -8.01
C VAL A 136 2.64 11.30 -6.59
N PHE A 137 3.42 12.24 -6.07
CA PHE A 137 3.24 12.75 -4.70
C PHE A 137 1.91 13.51 -4.53
N SER A 138 1.53 14.29 -5.53
CA SER A 138 0.23 14.97 -5.57
C SER A 138 -0.93 13.97 -5.56
N ASP A 139 -0.85 12.89 -6.36
CA ASP A 139 -1.86 11.84 -6.42
C ASP A 139 -2.00 11.11 -5.07
N VAL A 140 -0.87 10.76 -4.43
CA VAL A 140 -0.86 10.15 -3.09
C VAL A 140 -1.48 11.10 -2.05
N THR A 141 -1.13 12.39 -2.11
CA THR A 141 -1.69 13.39 -1.19
C THR A 141 -3.20 13.50 -1.35
N ARG A 142 -3.72 13.56 -2.58
CA ARG A 142 -5.14 13.57 -2.88
C ARG A 142 -5.84 12.30 -2.40
N PHE A 143 -5.24 11.13 -2.67
CA PHE A 143 -5.76 9.86 -2.19
C PHE A 143 -5.96 9.85 -0.68
N LEU A 144 -4.92 10.21 0.10
CA LEU A 144 -5.00 10.22 1.56
C LEU A 144 -5.98 11.27 2.08
N HIS A 145 -6.09 12.42 1.42
CA HIS A 145 -7.10 13.43 1.73
C HIS A 145 -8.53 12.87 1.51
N ASP A 146 -8.79 12.21 0.37
CA ASP A 146 -10.09 11.62 0.07
C ASP A 146 -10.47 10.52 1.06
N VAL A 147 -9.52 9.67 1.44
CA VAL A 147 -9.66 8.64 2.48
C VAL A 147 -10.08 9.27 3.81
N ASN A 148 -9.37 10.33 4.22
CA ASN A 148 -9.68 11.04 5.47
C ASN A 148 -11.05 11.71 5.45
N ARG A 149 -11.46 12.33 4.33
CA ARG A 149 -12.78 12.93 4.16
C ARG A 149 -13.92 11.90 4.24
N GLN A 150 -13.66 10.68 3.81
CA GLN A 150 -14.63 9.57 3.89
C GLN A 150 -14.66 8.89 5.27
N GLY A 151 -13.93 9.45 6.26
CA GLY A 151 -13.95 8.99 7.64
C GLY A 151 -13.01 7.82 7.93
N TYR A 152 -11.97 7.63 7.12
CA TYR A 152 -10.96 6.58 7.33
C TYR A 152 -9.59 7.18 7.67
N ILE A 153 -8.76 6.37 8.32
CA ILE A 153 -7.34 6.60 8.56
C ILE A 153 -6.56 5.53 7.83
N ALA A 154 -5.57 5.94 7.07
CA ALA A 154 -4.63 5.04 6.42
C ALA A 154 -3.63 4.52 7.46
N ILE A 155 -3.74 3.25 7.77
CA ILE A 155 -2.79 2.49 8.60
C ILE A 155 -2.03 1.56 7.66
N ASP A 156 -0.75 1.32 7.94
CA ASP A 156 0.13 0.51 7.10
C ASP A 156 0.23 1.03 5.65
N PHE A 157 0.20 2.35 5.49
CA PHE A 157 0.44 2.96 4.19
C PHE A 157 1.94 3.29 4.04
N TYR A 158 2.56 2.78 2.98
CA TYR A 158 3.99 2.90 2.73
C TYR A 158 4.32 2.83 1.23
N ASP A 159 5.60 2.87 0.86
CA ASP A 159 6.03 2.81 -0.53
C ASP A 159 5.57 1.55 -1.29
N GLY A 160 5.34 0.43 -0.59
CA GLY A 160 4.78 -0.80 -1.16
C GLY A 160 3.31 -0.69 -1.57
N SER A 161 2.59 0.30 -1.07
CA SER A 161 1.21 0.57 -1.46
C SER A 161 1.10 1.37 -2.77
N ILE A 162 2.22 1.88 -3.31
CA ILE A 162 2.23 2.83 -4.42
C ILE A 162 2.76 2.18 -5.69
N MET A 163 1.92 2.12 -6.72
CA MET A 163 2.28 1.71 -8.09
C MET A 163 2.24 2.92 -9.01
N TYR A 164 3.21 3.03 -9.93
CA TYR A 164 3.23 4.08 -10.94
C TYR A 164 3.51 3.52 -12.33
N ASP A 165 2.66 3.86 -13.28
CA ASP A 165 2.83 3.55 -14.69
C ASP A 165 3.37 4.79 -15.43
N ASP A 166 4.65 4.77 -15.77
CA ASP A 166 5.33 5.88 -16.44
C ASP A 166 4.81 6.11 -17.88
N GLN A 167 4.23 5.10 -18.51
CA GLN A 167 3.68 5.21 -19.88
C GLN A 167 2.39 6.04 -19.90
N THR A 168 1.53 5.84 -18.92
CA THR A 168 0.22 6.52 -18.82
C THR A 168 0.23 7.69 -17.84
N GLY A 169 1.23 7.76 -16.96
CA GLY A 169 1.29 8.71 -15.85
C GLY A 169 0.31 8.39 -14.72
N LYS A 170 -0.20 7.14 -14.66
CA LYS A 170 -1.19 6.73 -13.66
C LYS A 170 -0.52 6.26 -12.38
N THR A 171 -0.92 6.87 -11.26
CA THR A 171 -0.66 6.35 -9.91
C THR A 171 -1.81 5.43 -9.51
N THR A 172 -1.49 4.26 -8.95
CA THR A 172 -2.48 3.33 -8.39
C THR A 172 -2.06 2.95 -6.97
N ILE A 173 -2.98 3.12 -6.03
CA ILE A 173 -2.79 2.72 -4.64
C ILE A 173 -3.34 1.32 -4.44
N CYS A 174 -2.52 0.45 -3.88
CA CYS A 174 -2.83 -0.92 -3.57
C CYS A 174 -2.78 -1.13 -2.04
N ASP A 175 -3.37 -2.23 -1.58
CA ASP A 175 -3.24 -2.73 -0.21
C ASP A 175 -3.66 -1.74 0.89
N ILE A 176 -4.98 -1.58 1.02
CA ILE A 176 -5.60 -0.76 2.07
C ILE A 176 -6.16 -1.61 3.23
N ASP A 177 -5.70 -2.84 3.37
CA ASP A 177 -6.29 -3.85 4.25
C ASP A 177 -6.32 -3.43 5.75
N PHE A 178 -5.41 -2.54 6.15
CA PHE A 178 -5.31 -2.05 7.52
C PHE A 178 -5.94 -0.68 7.77
N PHE A 179 -6.58 -0.07 6.76
CA PHE A 179 -7.27 1.20 6.97
C PHE A 179 -8.40 1.06 7.98
N ARG A 180 -8.60 2.06 8.82
CA ARG A 180 -9.58 2.02 9.91
C ARG A 180 -10.54 3.21 9.87
N LYS A 181 -11.79 2.98 10.27
CA LYS A 181 -12.78 4.07 10.45
C LYS A 181 -12.42 4.95 11.65
N LYS A 182 -12.69 6.24 11.52
CA LYS A 182 -12.63 7.21 12.64
C LYS A 182 -13.81 6.99 13.61
N PRO A 183 -13.66 7.19 14.91
CA PRO A 183 -12.41 7.47 15.61
C PRO A 183 -11.52 6.22 15.70
N CYS A 184 -10.21 6.39 15.63
CA CYS A 184 -9.26 5.29 15.68
C CYS A 184 -8.25 5.49 16.82
N VAL A 185 -7.98 4.43 17.54
CA VAL A 185 -6.99 4.39 18.64
C VAL A 185 -6.07 3.22 18.41
N ASN A 186 -4.79 3.40 18.68
CA ASN A 186 -3.82 2.30 18.65
C ASN A 186 -4.12 1.29 19.76
N ASP A 187 -4.66 0.14 19.41
CA ASP A 187 -5.02 -0.96 20.32
C ASP A 187 -3.93 -2.02 20.48
N MET A 188 -2.85 -1.94 19.68
CA MET A 188 -1.82 -2.95 19.57
C MET A 188 -0.52 -2.59 20.32
N GLY A 189 -0.17 -1.30 20.40
CA GLY A 189 1.15 -0.82 20.78
C GLY A 189 1.96 -0.51 19.53
N ARG A 190 2.79 -1.41 19.01
CA ARG A 190 3.35 -1.25 17.67
C ARG A 190 2.29 -1.67 16.64
N MET A 191 1.84 -0.71 15.83
CA MET A 191 0.92 -0.96 14.70
C MET A 191 1.62 -1.75 13.60
N TRP A 192 0.83 -2.40 12.74
CA TRP A 192 1.34 -2.97 11.49
C TRP A 192 1.91 -1.87 10.61
N GLY A 193 2.91 -2.20 9.82
CA GLY A 193 3.49 -1.31 8.84
C GLY A 193 5.01 -1.30 8.83
N SER A 194 5.54 -0.70 7.78
CA SER A 194 6.97 -0.47 7.61
C SER A 194 7.46 0.60 8.58
N GLU A 195 8.48 0.29 9.39
CA GLU A 195 9.08 1.19 10.39
C GLU A 195 9.50 2.55 9.80
N ARG A 196 9.83 2.59 8.52
CA ARG A 196 10.19 3.83 7.83
C ARG A 196 9.05 4.84 7.73
N PHE A 197 7.80 4.39 7.87
CA PHE A 197 6.59 5.20 7.67
C PHE A 197 5.75 5.37 8.93
N LEU A 198 5.99 4.55 9.97
CA LEU A 198 5.23 4.62 11.22
C LEU A 198 5.54 5.89 12.01
N SER A 199 4.50 6.60 12.41
CA SER A 199 4.57 7.75 13.32
C SER A 199 4.82 7.32 14.78
N PRO A 200 5.31 8.21 15.66
CA PRO A 200 5.51 7.88 17.08
C PRO A 200 4.26 7.36 17.79
N GLU A 201 3.08 7.88 17.46
CA GLU A 201 1.81 7.44 18.05
C GLU A 201 1.43 6.01 17.63
N GLU A 202 1.94 5.52 16.51
CA GLU A 202 1.72 4.13 16.06
C GLU A 202 2.55 3.11 16.85
N TYR A 203 3.46 3.56 17.72
CA TYR A 203 4.17 2.74 18.71
C TYR A 203 3.57 2.82 20.11
N THR A 204 2.58 3.70 20.34
CA THR A 204 2.06 3.99 21.68
C THR A 204 0.63 3.47 21.83
N ARG A 205 0.44 2.40 22.60
CA ARG A 205 -0.89 1.85 22.88
C ARG A 205 -1.78 2.91 23.56
N GLY A 206 -3.00 3.06 23.04
CA GLY A 206 -3.96 4.07 23.53
C GLY A 206 -3.82 5.44 22.84
N ALA A 207 -2.80 5.65 22.01
CA ALA A 207 -2.66 6.90 21.26
C ALA A 207 -3.77 7.04 20.20
N VAL A 208 -4.21 8.27 19.98
CA VAL A 208 -5.17 8.60 18.92
C VAL A 208 -4.46 8.55 17.56
N LEU A 209 -5.05 7.84 16.62
CA LEU A 209 -4.64 7.78 15.22
C LEU A 209 -5.68 8.54 14.39
N ASP A 210 -5.24 9.58 13.70
CA ASP A 210 -6.11 10.49 12.97
C ASP A 210 -5.41 11.08 11.73
N GLU A 211 -5.96 12.14 11.19
CA GLU A 211 -5.42 12.82 10.00
C GLU A 211 -3.97 13.31 10.20
N VAL A 212 -3.63 13.73 11.42
CA VAL A 212 -2.26 14.18 11.75
C VAL A 212 -1.26 13.02 11.71
N THR A 213 -1.70 11.79 12.00
CA THR A 213 -0.93 10.56 11.76
C THR A 213 -0.63 10.39 10.27
N ASN A 214 -1.63 10.59 9.41
CA ASN A 214 -1.43 10.48 7.95
C ASN A 214 -0.62 11.66 7.36
N VAL A 215 -0.59 12.83 8.01
CA VAL A 215 0.37 13.90 7.66
C VAL A 215 1.81 13.42 7.85
N PHE A 216 2.10 12.71 8.95
CA PHE A 216 3.43 12.11 9.16
C PHE A 216 3.76 11.09 8.06
N THR A 217 2.83 10.21 7.73
CA THR A 217 2.99 9.23 6.64
C THR A 217 3.26 9.91 5.29
N LEU A 218 2.58 11.03 4.98
CA LEU A 218 2.86 11.84 3.79
C LEU A 218 4.27 12.41 3.79
N GLY A 219 4.73 12.96 4.91
CA GLY A 219 6.10 13.45 5.04
C GLY A 219 7.13 12.35 4.76
N LYS A 220 6.93 11.15 5.32
CA LYS A 220 7.79 9.98 5.07
C LYS A 220 7.72 9.53 3.61
N THR A 221 6.54 9.56 3.00
CA THR A 221 6.37 9.24 1.58
C THR A 221 7.12 10.23 0.69
N GLY A 222 7.09 11.53 1.02
CA GLY A 222 7.88 12.53 0.33
C GLY A 222 9.38 12.26 0.40
N PHE A 223 9.93 12.02 1.59
CA PHE A 223 11.35 11.65 1.73
C PHE A 223 11.68 10.34 1.00
N ALA A 224 10.80 9.35 1.03
CA ALA A 224 11.03 8.09 0.30
C ALA A 224 11.07 8.30 -1.21
N LEU A 225 10.17 9.11 -1.77
CA LEU A 225 10.06 9.34 -3.21
C LEU A 225 11.15 10.26 -3.77
N PHE A 226 11.49 11.34 -3.05
CA PHE A 226 12.42 12.33 -3.56
C PHE A 226 13.87 12.05 -3.18
N ALA A 227 14.11 11.47 -2.00
CA ALA A 227 15.45 11.30 -1.43
C ALA A 227 15.76 9.87 -0.96
N ASP A 228 15.01 8.86 -1.45
CA ASP A 228 15.18 7.46 -1.02
C ASP A 228 15.19 7.29 0.52
N SER A 229 14.31 8.01 1.21
CA SER A 229 14.19 8.08 2.67
C SER A 229 15.38 8.73 3.40
N ASP A 230 16.27 9.43 2.70
CA ASP A 230 17.27 10.27 3.33
C ASP A 230 16.60 11.59 3.80
N GLU A 231 16.66 11.84 5.10
CA GLU A 231 16.09 13.05 5.72
C GLU A 231 17.14 14.15 5.98
N ASN A 232 18.27 14.10 5.29
CA ASN A 232 19.35 15.06 5.44
C ASN A 232 19.13 16.27 4.50
N ASP A 233 19.10 17.47 5.08
CA ASP A 233 18.95 18.75 4.36
C ASP A 233 20.04 18.93 3.26
N GLY A 234 21.27 18.53 3.56
CA GLY A 234 22.41 18.72 2.66
C GLY A 234 22.36 17.83 1.39
N THR A 235 21.53 16.80 1.37
CA THR A 235 21.39 15.84 0.23
C THR A 235 20.01 15.89 -0.41
N PHE A 236 19.06 16.64 0.13
CA PHE A 236 17.71 16.71 -0.39
C PHE A 236 17.67 17.36 -1.77
N PRO A 237 17.07 16.71 -2.81
CA PRO A 237 17.24 17.12 -4.19
C PRO A 237 16.33 18.25 -4.67
N LEU A 238 15.39 18.71 -3.85
CA LEU A 238 14.47 19.82 -4.15
C LEU A 238 14.87 21.08 -3.37
N ASP A 239 14.22 22.20 -3.69
CA ASP A 239 14.39 23.44 -2.96
C ASP A 239 14.13 23.27 -1.45
N ARG A 240 14.83 24.10 -0.65
CA ARG A 240 14.73 24.08 0.81
C ARG A 240 13.29 24.18 1.32
N HIS A 241 12.43 24.91 0.62
CA HIS A 241 11.02 25.00 0.96
C HIS A 241 10.37 23.61 1.09
N PHE A 242 10.55 22.73 0.10
CA PHE A 242 9.97 21.38 0.11
C PHE A 242 10.56 20.52 1.25
N TYR A 243 11.85 20.64 1.50
CA TYR A 243 12.48 19.98 2.63
C TYR A 243 11.83 20.39 3.98
N GLU A 244 11.69 21.70 4.23
CA GLU A 244 11.09 22.22 5.46
C GLU A 244 9.63 21.77 5.64
N VAL A 245 8.87 21.69 4.53
CA VAL A 245 7.49 21.17 4.57
C VAL A 245 7.46 19.70 4.98
N LEU A 246 8.30 18.86 4.38
CA LEU A 246 8.38 17.45 4.78
C LEU A 246 8.90 17.29 6.20
N LYS A 247 9.91 18.07 6.59
CA LYS A 247 10.50 18.00 7.93
C LYS A 247 9.50 18.36 9.02
N LYS A 248 8.67 19.39 8.80
CA LYS A 248 7.56 19.73 9.68
C LYS A 248 6.55 18.59 9.77
N ALA A 249 6.19 17.97 8.64
CA ALA A 249 5.23 16.87 8.60
C ALA A 249 5.69 15.64 9.41
N VAL A 250 7.00 15.37 9.47
CA VAL A 250 7.57 14.23 10.22
C VAL A 250 8.08 14.60 11.62
N SER A 251 7.63 15.74 12.19
CA SER A 251 7.97 16.09 13.57
C SER A 251 7.53 14.97 14.52
N ALA A 252 8.39 14.63 15.49
CA ALA A 252 8.06 13.66 16.53
C ALA A 252 6.92 14.19 17.44
N ASP A 253 6.89 15.49 17.70
CA ASP A 253 5.74 16.12 18.35
C ASP A 253 4.65 16.38 17.32
N ARG A 254 3.54 15.65 17.47
CA ARG A 254 2.39 15.77 16.55
C ARG A 254 1.75 17.16 16.53
N ASN A 255 1.91 17.95 17.61
CA ASN A 255 1.35 19.30 17.69
C ASN A 255 2.14 20.30 16.82
N GLU A 256 3.36 19.98 16.44
CA GLU A 256 4.18 20.78 15.53
C GLU A 256 3.91 20.48 14.06
N ARG A 257 3.23 19.37 13.76
CA ARG A 257 2.86 18.98 12.38
C ARG A 257 1.77 19.89 11.82
N TYR A 258 1.44 19.71 10.57
CA TYR A 258 0.23 20.28 9.97
C TYR A 258 -1.00 19.63 10.60
N ALA A 259 -2.03 20.43 10.88
CA ALA A 259 -3.26 19.95 11.52
C ALA A 259 -4.14 19.10 10.58
N SER A 260 -3.88 19.16 9.28
CA SER A 260 -4.61 18.39 8.26
C SER A 260 -3.77 18.15 7.01
N ILE A 261 -4.16 17.15 6.21
CA ILE A 261 -3.60 16.91 4.87
C ILE A 261 -3.81 18.13 3.96
N LYS A 262 -4.93 18.81 4.10
CA LYS A 262 -5.21 20.04 3.36
C LYS A 262 -4.20 21.16 3.68
N GLU A 263 -3.88 21.35 4.94
CA GLU A 263 -2.87 22.35 5.37
C GLU A 263 -1.48 21.96 4.87
N PHE A 264 -1.13 20.67 4.95
CA PHE A 264 0.11 20.15 4.38
C PHE A 264 0.21 20.44 2.88
N ALA A 265 -0.82 20.08 2.10
CA ALA A 265 -0.85 20.25 0.65
C ALA A 265 -0.75 21.73 0.26
N TYR A 266 -1.44 22.62 0.97
CA TYR A 266 -1.32 24.06 0.76
C TYR A 266 0.11 24.57 1.01
N SER A 267 0.77 24.04 2.03
CA SER A 267 2.16 24.39 2.33
C SER A 267 3.16 23.79 1.32
N TRP A 268 2.82 22.65 0.68
CA TRP A 268 3.67 21.98 -0.29
C TRP A 268 3.76 22.72 -1.62
N ASP A 269 2.63 23.07 -2.22
CA ASP A 269 2.54 23.64 -3.56
C ASP A 269 1.57 24.83 -3.70
N ASN A 270 1.10 25.37 -2.58
CA ASN A 270 0.02 26.37 -2.53
C ASN A 270 -1.29 25.90 -3.17
N THR A 271 -1.51 24.58 -3.27
CA THR A 271 -2.72 24.01 -3.85
C THR A 271 -3.80 23.83 -2.79
N ILE A 272 -5.03 24.20 -3.11
CA ILE A 272 -6.21 23.86 -2.32
C ILE A 272 -6.78 22.55 -2.87
N LEU A 273 -6.82 21.50 -2.04
CA LEU A 273 -7.39 20.19 -2.37
C LEU A 273 -8.92 20.24 -2.45
#